data_bd14c742d1fae722aa99aad5a3db813a
#
_entry.id   bd14c742d1fae722aa99aad5a3db813a
#
_cell.length_a   1.000
_cell.length_b   1.000
_cell.length_c   1.000
_cell.angle_alpha   90.00
_cell.angle_beta   90.00
_cell.angle_gamma   90.00
#
_symmetry.space_group_name_H-M   'P 1'
#
loop_
_entity.id
_entity.type
_entity.pdbx_description
1 polymer ?
#
loop_
_entity_poly.entity_id
_entity_poly.type
_entity_poly.pdbx_seq_one_letter_code
_entity_poly.pdbx_strand_id
1 'polypeptide(L)'
;MSKILIVAEHANDKLNPSTAKCVACATKISGAELHIVVFAADAAAIAAQAANIAGVAKVITVSHAAHQNALAGLIAPQLAELAAGYTHVFGPSTTFGKDLMPRVAALLDAPQASDIMAVESATRFRRPIYAGNAIITVEVAEGTRLVATVRTASFEAAGAAATAAPIEAAHPAAAIPTHTRFVSVSAARSDRPDLQTAAKVVSGGRALGSADNFQVLYSLADRMGAAVGASRAAVDAGYAANDMQVGQTGKIIAPELYMAFGISGAIQHLTGIKDARTIVAVNKDPEAPIFEVADFGLVGDLF
;
A
#
# COMPACT_ATOMS: atom_id res chain seq x y z
N MET A 1 19.12 3.88 -20.51
CA MET A 1 18.78 4.68 -19.33
C MET A 1 17.38 4.29 -18.90
N SER A 2 17.18 3.91 -17.65
CA SER A 2 15.86 3.50 -17.19
C SER A 2 14.97 4.72 -16.99
N LYS A 3 13.72 4.64 -17.48
CA LYS A 3 12.71 5.66 -17.29
C LYS A 3 11.51 5.02 -16.60
N ILE A 4 11.16 5.52 -15.42
CA ILE A 4 10.20 4.87 -14.53
C ILE A 4 8.98 5.78 -14.36
N LEU A 5 7.79 5.24 -14.65
CA LEU A 5 6.51 5.88 -14.38
C LEU A 5 5.94 5.33 -13.08
N ILE A 6 5.71 6.19 -12.11
CA ILE A 6 5.13 5.84 -10.81
C ILE A 6 3.70 6.32 -10.77
N VAL A 7 2.75 5.42 -10.49
CA VAL A 7 1.34 5.79 -10.39
C VAL A 7 1.04 6.26 -8.98
N ALA A 8 0.55 7.49 -8.85
CA ALA A 8 0.16 8.07 -7.58
C ALA A 8 -1.13 7.43 -7.06
N GLU A 9 -1.11 7.00 -5.81
CA GLU A 9 -2.31 6.70 -5.04
C GLU A 9 -2.71 7.93 -4.24
N HIS A 10 -3.99 8.23 -4.18
CA HIS A 10 -4.51 9.36 -3.42
C HIS A 10 -5.94 9.13 -2.95
N ALA A 11 -6.35 9.88 -1.96
CA ALA A 11 -7.74 9.95 -1.51
C ALA A 11 -8.14 11.42 -1.35
N ASN A 12 -9.21 11.82 -2.02
CA ASN A 12 -9.59 13.22 -2.15
C ASN A 12 -8.39 14.05 -2.64
N ASP A 13 -8.05 15.15 -1.99
CA ASP A 13 -6.95 16.03 -2.36
C ASP A 13 -5.62 15.71 -1.66
N LYS A 14 -5.50 14.49 -1.07
CA LYS A 14 -4.30 14.06 -0.34
C LYS A 14 -3.61 12.93 -1.05
N LEU A 15 -2.32 13.14 -1.34
CA LEU A 15 -1.44 12.10 -1.83
C LEU A 15 -1.22 11.04 -0.75
N ASN A 16 -1.35 9.76 -1.12
CA ASN A 16 -1.06 8.67 -0.19
C ASN A 16 0.47 8.56 -0.02
N PRO A 17 0.99 8.42 1.21
CA PRO A 17 2.42 8.21 1.48
C PRO A 17 3.04 7.02 0.77
N SER A 18 2.24 6.04 0.32
CA SER A 18 2.68 4.92 -0.51
C SER A 18 3.42 5.37 -1.77
N THR A 19 3.02 6.50 -2.36
CA THR A 19 3.67 7.06 -3.55
C THR A 19 5.12 7.45 -3.28
N ALA A 20 5.42 8.12 -2.16
CA ALA A 20 6.79 8.47 -1.79
C ALA A 20 7.66 7.22 -1.51
N LYS A 21 7.06 6.13 -1.02
CA LYS A 21 7.73 4.83 -0.85
C LYS A 21 8.02 4.15 -2.19
N CYS A 22 7.13 4.28 -3.17
CA CYS A 22 7.40 3.83 -4.54
C CYS A 22 8.54 4.62 -5.19
N VAL A 23 8.63 5.93 -4.94
CA VAL A 23 9.77 6.76 -5.38
C VAL A 23 11.06 6.25 -4.74
N ALA A 24 11.09 6.01 -3.43
CA ALA A 24 12.27 5.49 -2.74
C ALA A 24 12.71 4.11 -3.28
N CYS A 25 11.77 3.25 -3.64
CA CYS A 25 12.07 1.99 -4.33
C CYS A 25 12.72 2.26 -5.71
N ALA A 26 12.12 3.13 -6.51
CA ALA A 26 12.57 3.43 -7.86
C ALA A 26 13.97 4.09 -7.91
N THR A 27 14.33 4.90 -6.91
CA THR A 27 15.67 5.50 -6.79
C THR A 27 16.80 4.48 -6.60
N LYS A 28 16.47 3.24 -6.21
CA LYS A 28 17.47 2.15 -6.12
C LYS A 28 17.92 1.66 -7.50
N ILE A 29 17.19 1.99 -8.57
CA ILE A 29 17.64 1.73 -9.95
C ILE A 29 18.58 2.87 -10.36
N SER A 30 19.85 2.58 -10.44
CA SER A 30 20.89 3.58 -10.72
C SER A 30 20.66 4.31 -12.05
N GLY A 31 20.72 5.63 -12.02
CA GLY A 31 20.57 6.48 -13.20
C GLY A 31 19.15 6.50 -13.79
N ALA A 32 18.13 6.08 -13.04
CA ALA A 32 16.75 6.13 -13.49
C ALA A 32 16.19 7.56 -13.45
N GLU A 33 15.45 7.93 -14.49
CA GLU A 33 14.60 9.12 -14.53
C GLU A 33 13.20 8.76 -14.00
N LEU A 34 12.74 9.48 -12.97
CA LEU A 34 11.50 9.14 -12.25
C LEU A 34 10.41 10.17 -12.56
N HIS A 35 9.29 9.70 -13.09
CA HIS A 35 8.08 10.50 -13.27
C HIS A 35 6.94 9.95 -12.43
N ILE A 36 6.10 10.83 -11.92
CA ILE A 36 4.85 10.45 -11.25
C ILE A 36 3.69 10.81 -12.16
N VAL A 37 2.69 9.92 -12.29
CA VAL A 37 1.42 10.23 -12.94
C VAL A 37 0.29 10.25 -11.92
N VAL A 38 -0.55 11.28 -12.00
CA VAL A 38 -1.71 11.51 -11.15
C VAL A 38 -2.98 11.47 -12.01
N PHE A 39 -3.86 10.51 -11.74
CA PHE A 39 -5.20 10.43 -12.33
C PHE A 39 -6.23 10.88 -11.30
N ALA A 40 -6.94 11.98 -11.56
CA ALA A 40 -7.97 12.50 -10.65
C ALA A 40 -9.02 13.29 -11.43
N ALA A 41 -10.13 13.65 -10.81
CA ALA A 41 -11.06 14.60 -11.39
C ALA A 41 -10.43 16.00 -11.50
N ASP A 42 -9.77 16.43 -10.42
CA ASP A 42 -8.83 17.55 -10.38
C ASP A 42 -7.52 17.07 -9.76
N ALA A 43 -6.45 17.09 -10.53
CA ALA A 43 -5.15 16.57 -10.11
C ALA A 43 -4.24 17.64 -9.47
N ALA A 44 -4.63 18.93 -9.45
CA ALA A 44 -3.72 20.03 -9.11
C ALA A 44 -3.12 19.92 -7.70
N ALA A 45 -3.97 19.72 -6.68
CA ALA A 45 -3.53 19.64 -5.29
C ALA A 45 -2.64 18.42 -5.01
N ILE A 46 -2.97 17.27 -5.66
CA ILE A 46 -2.22 16.03 -5.53
C ILE A 46 -0.88 16.13 -6.24
N ALA A 47 -0.87 16.70 -7.45
CA ALA A 47 0.34 16.90 -8.24
C ALA A 47 1.34 17.84 -7.54
N ALA A 48 0.87 18.89 -6.89
CA ALA A 48 1.71 19.78 -6.09
C ALA A 48 2.40 19.04 -4.94
N GLN A 49 1.71 18.11 -4.28
CA GLN A 49 2.30 17.24 -3.24
C GLN A 49 3.32 16.27 -3.85
N ALA A 50 2.99 15.64 -4.98
CA ALA A 50 3.87 14.71 -5.66
C ALA A 50 5.15 15.38 -6.18
N ALA A 51 5.06 16.61 -6.66
CA ALA A 51 6.20 17.41 -7.15
C ALA A 51 7.23 17.75 -6.06
N ASN A 52 6.83 17.73 -4.80
CA ASN A 52 7.70 17.96 -3.65
C ASN A 52 8.41 16.70 -3.13
N ILE A 53 8.30 15.56 -3.80
CA ILE A 53 9.01 14.32 -3.41
C ILE A 53 10.42 14.34 -4.03
N ALA A 54 11.44 14.14 -3.20
CA ALA A 54 12.83 14.10 -3.64
C ALA A 54 13.07 12.98 -4.66
N GLY A 55 13.82 13.28 -5.71
CA GLY A 55 14.18 12.35 -6.79
C GLY A 55 13.18 12.28 -7.94
N VAL A 56 12.06 12.98 -7.85
CA VAL A 56 11.07 13.09 -8.95
C VAL A 56 11.56 14.13 -9.97
N ALA A 57 11.66 13.75 -11.23
CA ALA A 57 12.06 14.63 -12.33
C ALA A 57 10.87 15.37 -12.95
N LYS A 58 9.66 14.77 -12.92
CA LYS A 58 8.45 15.33 -13.51
C LYS A 58 7.20 14.71 -12.87
N VAL A 59 6.13 15.50 -12.79
CA VAL A 59 4.77 15.03 -12.47
C VAL A 59 3.88 15.24 -13.70
N ILE A 60 3.12 14.20 -14.05
CA ILE A 60 2.16 14.20 -15.17
C ILE A 60 0.75 14.17 -14.56
N THR A 61 -0.11 15.06 -14.99
CA THR A 61 -1.52 15.09 -14.56
C THR A 61 -2.44 14.64 -15.67
N VAL A 62 -3.40 13.79 -15.34
CA VAL A 62 -4.51 13.38 -16.22
C VAL A 62 -5.80 13.67 -15.48
N SER A 63 -6.35 14.86 -15.75
CA SER A 63 -7.58 15.32 -15.08
C SER A 63 -8.80 14.97 -15.94
N HIS A 64 -9.72 14.18 -15.38
CA HIS A 64 -10.99 13.83 -16.00
C HIS A 64 -12.01 13.40 -14.95
N ALA A 65 -13.28 13.80 -15.09
CA ALA A 65 -14.35 13.47 -14.14
C ALA A 65 -14.48 11.97 -13.84
N ALA A 66 -14.23 11.10 -14.81
CA ALA A 66 -14.28 9.65 -14.64
C ALA A 66 -13.20 9.11 -13.70
N HIS A 67 -12.13 9.86 -13.41
CA HIS A 67 -11.04 9.47 -12.50
C HIS A 67 -11.35 9.80 -11.03
N GLN A 68 -12.51 10.37 -10.72
CA GLN A 68 -12.90 10.75 -9.34
C GLN A 68 -12.75 9.61 -8.33
N ASN A 69 -13.00 8.37 -8.73
CA ASN A 69 -13.03 7.21 -7.83
C ASN A 69 -11.94 6.15 -8.15
N ALA A 70 -10.93 6.51 -8.92
CA ALA A 70 -9.75 5.70 -9.22
C ALA A 70 -10.03 4.24 -9.63
N LEU A 71 -11.07 4.00 -10.45
CA LEU A 71 -11.39 2.65 -10.93
C LEU A 71 -10.34 2.16 -11.95
N ALA A 72 -9.72 1.02 -11.66
CA ALA A 72 -8.69 0.43 -12.52
C ALA A 72 -9.16 0.25 -13.98
N GLY A 73 -10.43 -0.16 -14.17
CA GLY A 73 -11.02 -0.32 -15.50
C GLY A 73 -11.02 0.96 -16.35
N LEU A 74 -11.08 2.14 -15.72
CA LEU A 74 -11.12 3.43 -16.39
C LEU A 74 -9.71 4.02 -16.59
N ILE A 75 -8.82 3.81 -15.63
CA ILE A 75 -7.46 4.39 -15.62
C ILE A 75 -6.50 3.57 -16.50
N ALA A 76 -6.58 2.24 -16.46
CA ALA A 76 -5.56 1.37 -17.05
C ALA A 76 -5.30 1.60 -18.56
N PRO A 77 -6.28 1.84 -19.44
CA PRO A 77 -6.01 2.11 -20.85
C PRO A 77 -5.18 3.37 -21.07
N GLN A 78 -5.49 4.45 -20.37
CA GLN A 78 -4.77 5.71 -20.47
C GLN A 78 -3.37 5.64 -19.85
N LEU A 79 -3.24 4.90 -18.72
CA LEU A 79 -1.94 4.64 -18.12
C LEU A 79 -1.05 3.79 -19.04
N ALA A 80 -1.60 2.78 -19.69
CA ALA A 80 -0.86 1.96 -20.66
C ALA A 80 -0.36 2.79 -21.85
N GLU A 81 -1.16 3.70 -22.37
CA GLU A 81 -0.72 4.63 -23.43
C GLU A 81 0.44 5.51 -22.95
N LEU A 82 0.32 6.16 -21.80
CA LEU A 82 1.38 6.99 -21.23
C LEU A 82 2.65 6.20 -20.96
N ALA A 83 2.52 4.95 -20.56
CA ALA A 83 3.63 4.07 -20.24
C ALA A 83 4.44 3.62 -21.48
N ALA A 84 4.01 3.91 -22.70
CA ALA A 84 4.68 3.47 -23.93
C ALA A 84 6.16 3.92 -24.01
N GLY A 85 6.49 5.09 -23.44
CA GLY A 85 7.82 5.65 -23.41
C GLY A 85 8.66 5.27 -22.16
N TYR A 86 8.19 4.35 -21.32
CA TYR A 86 8.83 3.98 -20.05
C TYR A 86 9.33 2.55 -20.06
N THR A 87 10.42 2.31 -19.36
CA THR A 87 10.98 0.96 -19.17
C THR A 87 10.32 0.23 -18.01
N HIS A 88 9.84 1.00 -17.01
CA HIS A 88 9.20 0.47 -15.81
C HIS A 88 7.95 1.25 -15.50
N VAL A 89 6.93 0.55 -14.96
CA VAL A 89 5.73 1.16 -14.40
C VAL A 89 5.56 0.63 -12.98
N PHE A 90 5.68 1.51 -11.99
CA PHE A 90 5.58 1.14 -10.58
C PHE A 90 4.30 1.69 -9.96
N GLY A 91 3.66 0.88 -9.13
CA GLY A 91 2.55 1.29 -8.26
C GLY A 91 2.70 0.67 -6.88
N PRO A 92 2.00 1.18 -5.86
CA PRO A 92 2.05 0.59 -4.52
C PRO A 92 1.39 -0.78 -4.47
N SER A 93 1.84 -1.68 -3.61
CA SER A 93 1.20 -2.98 -3.35
C SER A 93 0.03 -2.85 -2.36
N THR A 94 -0.76 -1.78 -2.49
CA THR A 94 -2.03 -1.54 -1.82
C THR A 94 -3.19 -2.17 -2.62
N THR A 95 -4.41 -2.11 -2.10
CA THR A 95 -5.60 -2.55 -2.85
C THR A 95 -5.75 -1.82 -4.17
N PHE A 96 -5.43 -0.51 -4.22
CA PHE A 96 -5.40 0.28 -5.43
C PHE A 96 -4.42 -0.27 -6.47
N GLY A 97 -3.16 -0.46 -6.10
CA GLY A 97 -2.16 -0.95 -7.05
C GLY A 97 -2.36 -2.42 -7.43
N LYS A 98 -2.86 -3.26 -6.52
CA LYS A 98 -3.18 -4.66 -6.80
C LYS A 98 -4.35 -4.82 -7.80
N ASP A 99 -5.26 -3.85 -7.85
CA ASP A 99 -6.34 -3.82 -8.85
C ASP A 99 -5.85 -3.23 -10.20
N LEU A 100 -5.11 -2.13 -10.16
CA LEU A 100 -4.71 -1.39 -11.36
C LEU A 100 -3.55 -2.05 -12.12
N MET A 101 -2.45 -2.40 -11.43
CA MET A 101 -1.20 -2.75 -12.09
C MET A 101 -1.24 -4.04 -12.91
N PRO A 102 -1.94 -5.13 -12.51
CA PRO A 102 -2.08 -6.32 -13.34
C PRO A 102 -2.80 -6.04 -14.66
N ARG A 103 -3.81 -5.15 -14.63
CA ARG A 103 -4.53 -4.74 -15.84
C ARG A 103 -3.63 -3.94 -16.78
N VAL A 104 -2.82 -3.05 -16.24
CA VAL A 104 -1.81 -2.29 -16.99
C VAL A 104 -0.77 -3.24 -17.62
N ALA A 105 -0.27 -4.20 -16.86
CA ALA A 105 0.68 -5.19 -17.34
C ALA A 105 0.12 -5.99 -18.54
N ALA A 106 -1.14 -6.44 -18.43
CA ALA A 106 -1.82 -7.14 -19.52
C ALA A 106 -2.01 -6.27 -20.78
N LEU A 107 -2.37 -4.99 -20.60
CA LEU A 107 -2.53 -4.06 -21.73
C LEU A 107 -1.20 -3.71 -22.41
N LEU A 108 -0.09 -3.78 -21.69
CA LEU A 108 1.26 -3.52 -22.20
C LEU A 108 1.96 -4.79 -22.74
N ASP A 109 1.32 -5.96 -22.61
CA ASP A 109 1.97 -7.27 -22.84
C ASP A 109 3.31 -7.37 -22.12
N ALA A 110 3.34 -6.93 -20.85
CA ALA A 110 4.53 -6.83 -20.03
C ALA A 110 4.47 -7.77 -18.81
N PRO A 111 5.59 -8.39 -18.41
CA PRO A 111 5.64 -9.13 -17.16
C PRO A 111 5.36 -8.23 -15.97
N GLN A 112 4.79 -8.83 -14.91
CA GLN A 112 4.57 -8.13 -13.64
C GLN A 112 5.37 -8.78 -12.51
N ALA A 113 6.17 -7.96 -11.80
CA ALA A 113 6.76 -8.33 -10.52
C ALA A 113 5.89 -7.76 -9.38
N SER A 114 5.15 -8.63 -8.70
CA SER A 114 4.26 -8.22 -7.61
C SER A 114 4.99 -8.15 -6.28
N ASP A 115 4.66 -7.12 -5.48
CA ASP A 115 5.08 -6.98 -4.09
C ASP A 115 6.60 -6.98 -3.92
N ILE A 116 7.33 -6.24 -4.77
CA ILE A 116 8.79 -6.14 -4.69
C ILE A 116 9.22 -5.48 -3.39
N MET A 117 10.17 -6.10 -2.69
CA MET A 117 10.67 -5.65 -1.39
C MET A 117 12.11 -5.15 -1.44
N ALA A 118 12.83 -5.45 -2.50
CA ALA A 118 14.18 -4.94 -2.75
C ALA A 118 14.48 -4.89 -4.24
N VAL A 119 15.37 -3.98 -4.61
CA VAL A 119 15.87 -3.78 -5.98
C VAL A 119 17.36 -4.14 -5.98
N GLU A 120 17.76 -5.12 -6.81
CA GLU A 120 19.15 -5.50 -7.00
C GLU A 120 19.74 -4.83 -8.26
N SER A 121 18.92 -4.68 -9.30
CA SER A 121 19.25 -3.96 -10.53
C SER A 121 17.98 -3.46 -11.23
N ALA A 122 18.14 -2.89 -12.42
CA ALA A 122 16.99 -2.51 -13.25
C ALA A 122 16.15 -3.72 -13.71
N THR A 123 16.69 -4.92 -13.69
CA THR A 123 16.02 -6.16 -14.14
C THR A 123 15.82 -7.18 -13.04
N ARG A 124 16.45 -7.00 -11.85
CA ARG A 124 16.43 -7.98 -10.76
C ARG A 124 15.83 -7.40 -9.50
N PHE A 125 14.84 -8.12 -8.96
CA PHE A 125 14.05 -7.69 -7.82
C PHE A 125 13.83 -8.86 -6.85
N ARG A 126 13.78 -8.56 -5.55
CA ARG A 126 13.41 -9.54 -4.53
C ARG A 126 11.96 -9.36 -4.13
N ARG A 127 11.27 -10.48 -3.94
CA ARG A 127 9.88 -10.47 -3.50
C ARG A 127 9.58 -11.65 -2.58
N PRO A 128 8.63 -11.50 -1.64
CA PRO A 128 8.21 -12.59 -0.78
C PRO A 128 7.24 -13.53 -1.51
N ILE A 129 7.30 -14.83 -1.17
CA ILE A 129 6.33 -15.86 -1.54
C ILE A 129 5.96 -16.68 -0.31
N TYR A 130 4.96 -17.55 -0.41
CA TYR A 130 4.46 -18.38 0.70
C TYR A 130 4.20 -17.56 1.98
N ALA A 131 3.38 -16.48 1.84
CA ALA A 131 3.07 -15.58 2.95
C ALA A 131 4.32 -14.95 3.61
N GLY A 132 5.41 -14.79 2.85
CA GLY A 132 6.65 -14.20 3.32
C GLY A 132 7.63 -15.18 3.97
N ASN A 133 7.34 -16.49 3.98
CA ASN A 133 8.25 -17.50 4.51
C ASN A 133 9.45 -17.77 3.58
N ALA A 134 9.35 -17.40 2.32
CA ALA A 134 10.47 -17.47 1.37
C ALA A 134 10.59 -16.15 0.61
N ILE A 135 11.82 -15.78 0.27
CA ILE A 135 12.12 -14.63 -0.57
C ILE A 135 12.80 -15.16 -1.83
N ILE A 136 12.26 -14.79 -2.98
CA ILE A 136 12.85 -15.11 -4.26
C ILE A 136 13.40 -13.86 -4.95
N THR A 137 14.44 -14.04 -5.75
CA THR A 137 14.87 -13.07 -6.74
C THR A 137 14.19 -13.41 -8.07
N VAL A 138 13.53 -12.41 -8.66
CA VAL A 138 12.94 -12.48 -9.99
C VAL A 138 13.76 -11.60 -10.93
N GLU A 139 13.96 -12.08 -12.16
CA GLU A 139 14.72 -11.36 -13.17
C GLU A 139 13.92 -11.31 -14.48
N VAL A 140 13.93 -10.16 -15.12
CA VAL A 140 13.35 -9.97 -16.47
C VAL A 140 14.49 -9.76 -17.47
N ALA A 141 14.28 -10.20 -18.72
CA ALA A 141 15.25 -10.01 -19.76
C ALA A 141 15.54 -8.52 -20.00
N GLU A 142 16.79 -8.19 -20.35
CA GLU A 142 17.17 -6.81 -20.69
C GLU A 142 16.31 -6.28 -21.84
N GLY A 143 15.92 -5.01 -21.74
CA GLY A 143 15.07 -4.36 -22.73
C GLY A 143 13.57 -4.67 -22.59
N THR A 144 13.19 -5.60 -21.71
CA THR A 144 11.79 -5.89 -21.42
C THR A 144 11.22 -4.81 -20.51
N ARG A 145 10.05 -4.25 -20.88
CA ARG A 145 9.28 -3.38 -19.99
C ARG A 145 8.79 -4.20 -18.80
N LEU A 146 8.85 -3.62 -17.61
CA LEU A 146 8.38 -4.25 -16.37
C LEU A 146 7.29 -3.43 -15.72
N VAL A 147 6.20 -4.07 -15.35
CA VAL A 147 5.21 -3.52 -14.42
C VAL A 147 5.47 -4.11 -13.04
N ALA A 148 5.46 -3.29 -11.98
CA ALA A 148 5.67 -3.82 -10.63
C ALA A 148 4.75 -3.16 -9.60
N THR A 149 4.38 -3.94 -8.57
CA THR A 149 3.84 -3.38 -7.35
C THR A 149 4.90 -3.39 -6.26
N VAL A 150 5.03 -2.26 -5.56
CA VAL A 150 6.04 -2.02 -4.53
C VAL A 150 5.46 -2.33 -3.15
N ARG A 151 6.10 -3.20 -2.39
CA ARG A 151 5.78 -3.48 -0.99
C ARG A 151 6.15 -2.27 -0.14
N THR A 152 5.19 -1.41 0.13
CA THR A 152 5.42 -0.13 0.81
C THR A 152 5.97 -0.27 2.22
N ALA A 153 5.73 -1.41 2.88
CA ALA A 153 6.30 -1.75 4.18
C ALA A 153 7.84 -1.92 4.16
N SER A 154 8.43 -2.24 3.00
CA SER A 154 9.88 -2.50 2.85
C SER A 154 10.70 -1.25 2.50
N PHE A 155 10.08 -0.10 2.34
CA PHE A 155 10.76 1.14 1.95
C PHE A 155 10.33 2.30 2.85
N GLU A 156 11.29 3.07 3.31
CA GLU A 156 11.02 4.38 3.90
C GLU A 156 10.57 5.36 2.81
N ALA A 157 9.75 6.33 3.17
CA ALA A 157 9.30 7.33 2.21
C ALA A 157 10.46 8.22 1.75
N ALA A 158 10.52 8.54 0.47
CA ALA A 158 11.43 9.55 -0.03
C ALA A 158 11.13 10.90 0.65
N GLY A 159 12.19 11.63 0.99
CA GLY A 159 12.09 12.92 1.66
C GLY A 159 11.52 14.02 0.76
N ALA A 160 11.47 15.24 1.30
CA ALA A 160 11.07 16.41 0.54
C ALA A 160 12.16 16.85 -0.46
N ALA A 161 11.75 17.30 -1.64
CA ALA A 161 12.64 17.88 -2.63
C ALA A 161 13.05 19.30 -2.22
N ALA A 162 14.28 19.70 -2.55
CA ALA A 162 14.73 21.09 -2.39
C ALA A 162 14.00 22.04 -3.35
N THR A 163 13.62 21.55 -4.52
CA THR A 163 12.85 22.27 -5.54
C THR A 163 11.78 21.36 -6.10
N ALA A 164 10.57 21.85 -6.21
CA ALA A 164 9.48 21.07 -6.77
C ALA A 164 9.71 20.71 -8.24
N ALA A 165 9.39 19.49 -8.61
CA ALA A 165 9.45 19.03 -9.99
C ALA A 165 8.42 19.76 -10.87
N PRO A 166 8.70 19.94 -12.19
CA PRO A 166 7.71 20.48 -13.11
C PRO A 166 6.48 19.58 -13.23
N ILE A 167 5.31 20.21 -13.35
CA ILE A 167 4.01 19.55 -13.54
C ILE A 167 3.55 19.79 -14.96
N GLU A 168 3.24 18.73 -15.69
CA GLU A 168 2.75 18.80 -17.07
C GLU A 168 1.40 18.09 -17.18
N ALA A 169 0.45 18.72 -17.88
CA ALA A 169 -0.81 18.07 -18.19
C ALA A 169 -0.65 17.13 -19.39
N ALA A 170 -1.25 15.95 -19.30
CA ALA A 170 -1.33 15.00 -20.39
C ALA A 170 -2.81 14.69 -20.71
N HIS A 171 -3.06 14.43 -21.98
CA HIS A 171 -4.38 14.10 -22.52
C HIS A 171 -4.28 12.81 -23.35
N PRO A 172 -4.22 11.64 -22.71
CA PRO A 172 -4.16 10.37 -23.42
C PRO A 172 -5.35 10.23 -24.37
N ALA A 173 -5.08 9.71 -25.57
CA ALA A 173 -6.10 9.49 -26.61
C ALA A 173 -6.93 8.22 -26.34
N ALA A 174 -6.39 7.29 -25.52
CA ALA A 174 -7.09 6.06 -25.17
C ALA A 174 -8.46 6.35 -24.56
N ALA A 175 -9.49 5.77 -25.14
CA ALA A 175 -10.86 5.97 -24.71
C ALA A 175 -11.06 5.45 -23.28
N ILE A 176 -11.81 6.22 -22.48
CA ILE A 176 -12.27 5.76 -21.16
C ILE A 176 -13.41 4.76 -21.38
N PRO A 177 -13.27 3.50 -20.92
CA PRO A 177 -14.31 2.49 -21.11
C PRO A 177 -15.61 2.85 -20.38
N THR A 178 -16.74 2.45 -20.94
CA THR A 178 -18.08 2.72 -20.38
C THR A 178 -18.73 1.50 -19.71
N HIS A 179 -18.05 0.35 -19.73
CA HIS A 179 -18.58 -0.92 -19.16
C HIS A 179 -18.52 -0.98 -17.63
N THR A 180 -17.82 -0.04 -16.99
CA THR A 180 -17.64 0.05 -15.53
C THR A 180 -17.98 1.46 -15.05
N ARG A 181 -18.70 1.56 -13.95
CA ARG A 181 -19.01 2.82 -13.30
C ARG A 181 -18.94 2.68 -11.78
N PHE A 182 -18.56 3.74 -11.11
CA PHE A 182 -18.70 3.83 -9.65
C PHE A 182 -20.18 3.92 -9.27
N VAL A 183 -20.57 3.17 -8.25
CA VAL A 183 -21.94 3.20 -7.70
C VAL A 183 -21.90 3.85 -6.33
N SER A 184 -21.16 3.25 -5.39
CA SER A 184 -21.01 3.76 -4.04
C SER A 184 -19.83 3.08 -3.36
N VAL A 185 -19.33 3.68 -2.29
CA VAL A 185 -18.40 3.06 -1.34
C VAL A 185 -19.01 3.16 0.06
N SER A 186 -18.98 2.06 0.79
CA SER A 186 -19.27 2.03 2.21
C SER A 186 -17.96 1.81 2.95
N ALA A 187 -17.48 2.84 3.61
CA ALA A 187 -16.29 2.78 4.44
C ALA A 187 -16.61 3.35 5.82
N ALA A 188 -16.04 2.75 6.86
CA ALA A 188 -16.14 3.30 8.20
C ALA A 188 -15.45 4.67 8.23
N ARG A 189 -16.18 5.72 8.62
CA ARG A 189 -15.57 7.01 8.89
C ARG A 189 -14.88 6.96 10.24
N SER A 190 -13.60 7.24 10.27
CA SER A 190 -12.82 7.31 11.49
C SER A 190 -11.93 8.56 11.44
N ASP A 191 -11.87 9.29 12.54
CA ASP A 191 -10.92 10.40 12.72
C ASP A 191 -9.54 9.88 13.14
N ARG A 192 -9.38 8.55 13.33
CA ARG A 192 -8.11 7.91 13.65
C ARG A 192 -7.20 7.86 12.43
N PRO A 193 -5.87 7.75 12.65
CA PRO A 193 -4.91 7.57 11.57
C PRO A 193 -5.27 6.38 10.66
N ASP A 194 -4.95 6.49 9.38
CA ASP A 194 -5.12 5.37 8.45
C ASP A 194 -4.21 4.20 8.83
N LEU A 195 -4.77 2.99 8.82
CA LEU A 195 -4.10 1.77 9.28
C LEU A 195 -2.80 1.45 8.51
N GLN A 196 -2.71 1.82 7.23
CA GLN A 196 -1.52 1.55 6.40
C GLN A 196 -0.39 2.55 6.63
N THR A 197 -0.70 3.72 7.20
CA THR A 197 0.27 4.82 7.36
C THR A 197 0.55 5.16 8.82
N ALA A 198 -0.23 4.61 9.75
CA ALA A 198 -0.09 4.90 11.17
C ALA A 198 1.25 4.40 11.74
N ALA A 199 1.92 5.24 12.52
CA ALA A 199 3.12 4.84 13.25
C ALA A 199 2.81 3.88 14.41
N LYS A 200 1.58 3.92 14.96
CA LYS A 200 1.13 3.05 16.04
C LYS A 200 -0.17 2.38 15.65
N VAL A 201 -0.27 1.09 15.90
CA VAL A 201 -1.47 0.29 15.62
C VAL A 201 -1.83 -0.56 16.83
N VAL A 202 -3.09 -0.53 17.20
CA VAL A 202 -3.69 -1.39 18.22
C VAL A 202 -4.66 -2.34 17.52
N SER A 203 -4.48 -3.64 17.66
CA SER A 203 -5.29 -4.63 16.92
C SER A 203 -5.96 -5.64 17.84
N GLY A 204 -7.21 -5.97 17.52
CA GLY A 204 -8.02 -6.93 18.24
C GLY A 204 -8.23 -8.27 17.52
N GLY A 205 -8.15 -9.35 18.29
CA GLY A 205 -8.46 -10.70 17.83
C GLY A 205 -9.88 -11.14 18.21
N ARG A 206 -10.22 -12.37 17.80
CA ARG A 206 -11.51 -12.99 18.13
C ARG A 206 -11.71 -13.18 19.64
N ALA A 207 -10.63 -13.22 20.44
CA ALA A 207 -10.70 -13.34 21.89
C ALA A 207 -11.39 -12.15 22.59
N LEU A 208 -11.57 -11.01 21.90
CA LEU A 208 -12.38 -9.89 22.40
C LEU A 208 -13.88 -10.26 22.57
N GLY A 209 -14.38 -11.26 21.85
CA GLY A 209 -15.68 -11.87 22.05
C GLY A 209 -16.88 -11.11 21.49
N SER A 210 -16.80 -9.79 21.30
CA SER A 210 -17.89 -8.98 20.74
C SER A 210 -17.39 -7.67 20.12
N ALA A 211 -18.25 -7.00 19.33
CA ALA A 211 -18.00 -5.66 18.81
C ALA A 211 -17.94 -4.62 19.95
N ASP A 212 -18.75 -4.78 21.00
CA ASP A 212 -18.76 -3.85 22.14
C ASP A 212 -17.42 -3.86 22.88
N ASN A 213 -16.79 -5.01 23.00
CA ASN A 213 -15.50 -5.15 23.65
C ASN A 213 -14.36 -4.48 22.87
N PHE A 214 -14.54 -4.23 21.56
CA PHE A 214 -13.59 -3.42 20.78
C PHE A 214 -13.50 -1.96 21.28
N GLN A 215 -14.48 -1.47 22.07
CA GLN A 215 -14.41 -0.14 22.67
C GLN A 215 -13.19 0.05 23.58
N VAL A 216 -12.70 -1.03 24.21
CA VAL A 216 -11.46 -0.98 25.00
C VAL A 216 -10.28 -0.60 24.12
N LEU A 217 -10.20 -1.21 22.91
CA LEU A 217 -9.14 -0.92 21.95
C LEU A 217 -9.28 0.47 21.34
N TYR A 218 -10.51 0.90 21.02
CA TYR A 218 -10.76 2.26 20.54
C TYR A 218 -10.32 3.30 21.56
N SER A 219 -10.64 3.10 22.83
CA SER A 219 -10.26 4.01 23.91
C SER A 219 -8.73 4.09 24.08
N LEU A 220 -8.04 2.94 23.97
CA LEU A 220 -6.57 2.88 24.02
C LEU A 220 -5.96 3.60 22.80
N ALA A 221 -6.46 3.30 21.61
CA ALA A 221 -5.98 3.88 20.36
C ALA A 221 -6.12 5.41 20.35
N ASP A 222 -7.26 5.94 20.81
CA ASP A 222 -7.51 7.37 20.90
C ASP A 222 -6.50 8.08 21.83
N ARG A 223 -6.18 7.47 22.98
CA ARG A 223 -5.17 8.01 23.91
C ARG A 223 -3.75 7.96 23.34
N MET A 224 -3.46 6.99 22.47
CA MET A 224 -2.14 6.79 21.87
C MET A 224 -1.96 7.53 20.54
N GLY A 225 -3.05 8.05 19.95
CA GLY A 225 -3.05 8.53 18.57
C GLY A 225 -2.75 7.39 17.58
N ALA A 226 -3.28 6.19 17.85
CA ALA A 226 -3.03 4.98 17.08
C ALA A 226 -4.18 4.66 16.12
N ALA A 227 -3.88 3.92 15.04
CA ALA A 227 -4.90 3.27 14.24
C ALA A 227 -5.42 1.99 14.93
N VAL A 228 -6.62 1.55 14.57
CA VAL A 228 -7.19 0.30 15.08
C VAL A 228 -7.29 -0.72 13.96
N GLY A 229 -6.71 -1.90 14.20
CA GLY A 229 -6.77 -3.04 13.31
C GLY A 229 -7.54 -4.22 13.90
N ALA A 230 -7.81 -5.23 13.09
CA ALA A 230 -8.46 -6.44 13.51
C ALA A 230 -7.89 -7.68 12.81
N SER A 231 -7.95 -8.82 13.47
CA SER A 231 -7.69 -10.10 12.81
C SER A 231 -8.85 -10.46 11.87
N ARG A 232 -8.57 -11.27 10.84
CA ARG A 232 -9.63 -11.81 9.97
C ARG A 232 -10.76 -12.49 10.77
N ALA A 233 -10.41 -13.27 11.79
CA ALA A 233 -11.39 -13.97 12.60
C ALA A 233 -12.31 -13.02 13.40
N ALA A 234 -11.84 -11.83 13.78
CA ALA A 234 -12.67 -10.81 14.41
C ALA A 234 -13.59 -10.12 13.40
N VAL A 235 -13.10 -9.88 12.18
CA VAL A 235 -13.90 -9.32 11.07
C VAL A 235 -14.99 -10.32 10.64
N ASP A 236 -14.64 -11.58 10.41
CA ASP A 236 -15.58 -12.65 10.01
C ASP A 236 -16.67 -12.86 11.09
N ALA A 237 -16.34 -12.61 12.37
CA ALA A 237 -17.29 -12.65 13.48
C ALA A 237 -18.14 -11.37 13.62
N GLY A 238 -17.91 -10.36 12.78
CA GLY A 238 -18.65 -9.09 12.81
C GLY A 238 -18.25 -8.14 13.95
N TYR A 239 -17.08 -8.35 14.60
CA TYR A 239 -16.62 -7.49 15.69
C TYR A 239 -15.96 -6.20 15.20
N ALA A 240 -15.41 -6.23 13.98
CA ALA A 240 -14.75 -5.11 13.34
C ALA A 240 -15.11 -5.03 11.85
N ALA A 241 -15.02 -3.83 11.27
CA ALA A 241 -15.27 -3.63 9.86
C ALA A 241 -14.16 -4.27 8.99
N ASN A 242 -14.48 -4.64 7.74
CA ASN A 242 -13.56 -5.33 6.85
C ASN A 242 -12.32 -4.51 6.48
N ASP A 243 -12.44 -3.20 6.42
CA ASP A 243 -11.33 -2.27 6.13
C ASP A 243 -10.32 -2.14 7.29
N MET A 244 -10.65 -2.68 8.47
CA MET A 244 -9.76 -2.80 9.62
C MET A 244 -8.91 -4.09 9.60
N GLN A 245 -9.18 -5.01 8.66
CA GLN A 245 -8.47 -6.28 8.62
C GLN A 245 -6.98 -6.12 8.33
N VAL A 246 -6.15 -6.70 9.21
CA VAL A 246 -4.69 -6.82 9.05
C VAL A 246 -4.34 -8.27 8.73
N GLY A 247 -3.49 -8.47 7.73
CA GLY A 247 -3.04 -9.80 7.33
C GLY A 247 -2.87 -9.96 5.82
N GLN A 248 -2.62 -11.17 5.38
CA GLN A 248 -2.37 -11.53 3.98
C GLN A 248 -3.48 -11.08 3.02
N THR A 249 -4.74 -11.21 3.44
CA THR A 249 -5.94 -10.83 2.65
C THR A 249 -6.51 -9.48 3.05
N GLY A 250 -5.91 -8.84 4.03
CA GLY A 250 -6.23 -7.49 4.49
C GLY A 250 -5.13 -6.50 4.17
N LYS A 251 -4.91 -5.55 5.07
CA LYS A 251 -3.84 -4.57 4.98
C LYS A 251 -2.52 -5.17 5.50
N ILE A 252 -1.44 -4.94 4.76
CA ILE A 252 -0.07 -5.21 5.21
C ILE A 252 0.47 -3.89 5.74
N ILE A 253 0.95 -3.89 6.97
CA ILE A 253 1.35 -2.69 7.70
C ILE A 253 2.76 -2.84 8.28
N ALA A 254 3.45 -1.72 8.47
CA ALA A 254 4.77 -1.65 9.08
C ALA A 254 4.83 -0.48 10.07
N PRO A 255 4.07 -0.50 11.16
CA PRO A 255 4.10 0.54 12.16
C PRO A 255 5.40 0.46 13.00
N GLU A 256 5.72 1.55 13.67
CA GLU A 256 6.78 1.55 14.69
C GLU A 256 6.38 0.71 15.92
N LEU A 257 5.08 0.71 16.24
CA LEU A 257 4.52 -0.07 17.34
C LEU A 257 3.23 -0.77 16.90
N TYR A 258 3.21 -2.08 16.99
CA TYR A 258 2.04 -2.92 16.81
C TYR A 258 1.66 -3.61 18.12
N MET A 259 0.43 -3.42 18.57
CA MET A 259 -0.08 -4.06 19.79
C MET A 259 -1.18 -5.05 19.43
N ALA A 260 -0.98 -6.32 19.73
CA ALA A 260 -1.91 -7.43 19.44
C ALA A 260 -2.63 -7.86 20.71
N PHE A 261 -3.95 -7.67 20.74
CA PHE A 261 -4.81 -8.06 21.87
C PHE A 261 -5.70 -9.24 21.49
N GLY A 262 -5.47 -10.40 22.12
CA GLY A 262 -6.25 -11.60 21.88
C GLY A 262 -6.17 -12.15 20.45
N ILE A 263 -5.06 -11.91 19.78
CA ILE A 263 -4.73 -12.41 18.44
C ILE A 263 -3.88 -13.67 18.60
N SER A 264 -4.24 -14.75 17.91
CA SER A 264 -3.54 -16.05 18.03
C SER A 264 -2.17 -16.05 17.35
N GLY A 265 -1.96 -15.23 16.32
CA GLY A 265 -0.71 -15.26 15.54
C GLY A 265 -0.73 -16.28 14.40
N ALA A 266 -1.89 -16.55 13.80
CA ALA A 266 -1.94 -17.33 12.57
C ALA A 266 -1.06 -16.70 11.48
N ILE A 267 -0.40 -17.53 10.68
CA ILE A 267 0.59 -17.10 9.66
C ILE A 267 0.04 -16.04 8.69
N GLN A 268 -1.26 -16.10 8.38
CA GLN A 268 -1.92 -15.11 7.54
C GLN A 268 -1.98 -13.72 8.20
N HIS A 269 -2.11 -13.66 9.53
CA HIS A 269 -2.05 -12.40 10.28
C HIS A 269 -0.61 -11.90 10.40
N LEU A 270 0.32 -12.79 10.74
CA LEU A 270 1.73 -12.47 10.87
C LEU A 270 2.32 -11.89 9.57
N THR A 271 1.88 -12.36 8.40
CA THR A 271 2.26 -11.79 7.10
C THR A 271 1.95 -10.30 6.99
N GLY A 272 0.90 -9.84 7.67
CA GLY A 272 0.49 -8.44 7.65
C GLY A 272 1.25 -7.53 8.62
N ILE A 273 2.00 -8.07 9.57
CA ILE A 273 2.63 -7.30 10.67
C ILE A 273 4.13 -7.52 10.82
N LYS A 274 4.71 -8.47 10.10
CA LYS A 274 6.11 -8.89 10.29
C LYS A 274 7.15 -7.78 10.05
N ASP A 275 6.74 -6.72 9.35
CA ASP A 275 7.58 -5.54 9.10
C ASP A 275 7.35 -4.44 10.16
N ALA A 276 6.53 -4.69 11.20
CA ALA A 276 6.41 -3.81 12.36
C ALA A 276 7.74 -3.76 13.14
N ARG A 277 8.11 -2.58 13.62
CA ARG A 277 9.40 -2.40 14.31
C ARG A 277 9.40 -2.97 15.72
N THR A 278 8.27 -2.85 16.41
CA THR A 278 8.06 -3.40 17.74
C THR A 278 6.67 -4.03 17.81
N ILE A 279 6.61 -5.27 18.26
CA ILE A 279 5.38 -6.04 18.44
C ILE A 279 5.17 -6.32 19.93
N VAL A 280 4.04 -5.89 20.44
CA VAL A 280 3.58 -6.20 21.81
C VAL A 280 2.37 -7.11 21.70
N ALA A 281 2.38 -8.24 22.41
CA ALA A 281 1.27 -9.20 22.39
C ALA A 281 0.68 -9.41 23.78
N VAL A 282 -0.65 -9.44 23.86
CA VAL A 282 -1.39 -9.83 25.07
C VAL A 282 -2.33 -10.98 24.69
N ASN A 283 -2.11 -12.14 25.29
CA ASN A 283 -2.96 -13.31 25.06
C ASN A 283 -3.03 -14.17 26.34
N LYS A 284 -4.15 -14.81 26.60
CA LYS A 284 -4.30 -15.72 27.73
C LYS A 284 -3.63 -17.08 27.52
N ASP A 285 -3.44 -17.47 26.26
CA ASP A 285 -2.79 -18.72 25.87
C ASP A 285 -1.29 -18.47 25.76
N PRO A 286 -0.44 -19.03 26.67
CA PRO A 286 1.00 -18.86 26.63
C PRO A 286 1.65 -19.47 25.39
N GLU A 287 0.99 -20.45 24.75
CA GLU A 287 1.50 -21.13 23.55
C GLU A 287 0.99 -20.49 22.25
N ALA A 288 0.32 -19.33 22.33
CA ALA A 288 -0.16 -18.64 21.15
C ALA A 288 1.00 -18.22 20.23
N PRO A 289 0.98 -18.57 18.91
CA PRO A 289 2.08 -18.28 17.98
C PRO A 289 2.45 -16.79 17.87
N ILE A 290 1.57 -15.88 18.30
CA ILE A 290 1.87 -14.44 18.33
C ILE A 290 3.08 -14.12 19.18
N PHE A 291 3.34 -14.91 20.23
CA PHE A 291 4.48 -14.71 21.13
C PHE A 291 5.82 -15.07 20.48
N GLU A 292 5.84 -15.89 19.42
CA GLU A 292 7.06 -16.20 18.66
C GLU A 292 7.63 -14.98 17.93
N VAL A 293 6.77 -13.99 17.61
CA VAL A 293 7.16 -12.77 16.88
C VAL A 293 7.07 -11.50 17.72
N ALA A 294 6.58 -11.61 18.95
CA ALA A 294 6.44 -10.47 19.85
C ALA A 294 7.78 -10.11 20.52
N ASP A 295 8.13 -8.83 20.51
CA ASP A 295 9.25 -8.30 21.29
C ASP A 295 8.91 -8.26 22.80
N PHE A 296 7.64 -8.03 23.12
CA PHE A 296 7.11 -8.02 24.48
C PHE A 296 5.81 -8.81 24.54
N GLY A 297 5.73 -9.76 25.47
CA GLY A 297 4.54 -10.59 25.67
C GLY A 297 3.99 -10.45 27.09
N LEU A 298 2.66 -10.34 27.19
CA LEU A 298 1.93 -10.45 28.45
C LEU A 298 0.96 -11.62 28.35
N VAL A 299 1.19 -12.66 29.16
CA VAL A 299 0.24 -13.76 29.32
C VAL A 299 -0.79 -13.37 30.35
N GLY A 300 -2.02 -13.19 29.93
CA GLY A 300 -3.11 -12.75 30.80
C GLY A 300 -4.44 -12.58 30.08
N ASP A 301 -5.49 -12.44 30.86
CA ASP A 301 -6.81 -12.09 30.33
C ASP A 301 -6.85 -10.61 29.96
N LEU A 302 -7.68 -10.28 28.96
CA LEU A 302 -7.83 -8.91 28.46
C LEU A 302 -8.80 -8.07 29.30
N PHE A 303 -9.63 -8.72 30.13
CA PHE A 303 -10.72 -8.11 30.87
C PHE A 303 -10.51 -8.21 32.39
#